data_d38fc785bd72dab1a5a04a5849b3599d
#
_entry.id   d38fc785bd72dab1a5a04a5849b3599d
#
_cell.length_a   1.000
_cell.length_b   1.000
_cell.length_c   1.000
_cell.angle_alpha   90.00
_cell.angle_beta   90.00
_cell.angle_gamma   90.00
#
_symmetry.space_group_name_H-M   'P 1'
#
loop_
_entity.id
_entity.type
_entity.pdbx_description
1 polymer ?
#
loop_
_entity_poly.entity_id
_entity_poly.type
_entity_poly.pdbx_seq_one_letter_code
_entity_poly.pdbx_strand_id
1 'polypeptide(L)'
;ESPLTLQAILDWRDDIIAEKITLREVIDLESLFEESPNKKELSKKIKEAKKRKEQEEKEEIRKRKEAEKKSSTYGDDTEPMIETSSDQVIEEYEDADDELNVSIAIMEEELKPQILETFKKLNKSFKKLQKLQKDKIAFQEKGKEFPARSEKSYQTSKAVVVELIKGLQINTNKIEELINKLYVINKGIVSLEGKLLRLAVQYKISRDEFLDKYIGNENNPYWLRKITRLSGWEKFVKEEKNNIKNIMNEVRAAASNIGLTLNEFKRIVSNVQKGERESSIAKKEMIEANLRLVISIAKKYTNRGLQFLDLIQEGNIGLMKAVDKFEYRRGYKFSTYATWWIRQAITRSIADQARTIRIPV
;
A
#
# COMPACT_ATOMS: atom_id res chain seq x y z
N GLU A 1 0.97 -4.39 -13.56
CA GLU A 1 1.26 -5.20 -14.75
C GLU A 1 0.91 -6.69 -14.58
N SER A 2 0.77 -7.17 -13.33
CA SER A 2 0.41 -8.57 -13.07
C SER A 2 -1.11 -8.78 -13.14
N PRO A 3 -1.61 -9.86 -13.77
CA PRO A 3 -3.02 -10.21 -13.74
C PRO A 3 -3.58 -10.40 -12.33
N LEU A 4 -2.76 -10.89 -11.40
CA LEU A 4 -3.13 -11.04 -9.99
C LEU A 4 -3.42 -9.70 -9.32
N THR A 5 -2.60 -8.68 -9.59
CA THR A 5 -2.84 -7.34 -9.05
C THR A 5 -4.10 -6.72 -9.62
N LEU A 6 -4.34 -6.94 -10.92
CA LEU A 6 -5.56 -6.48 -11.60
C LEU A 6 -6.81 -7.18 -11.05
N GLN A 7 -6.72 -8.50 -10.82
CA GLN A 7 -7.82 -9.25 -10.21
C GLN A 7 -8.11 -8.74 -8.80
N ALA A 8 -7.10 -8.53 -7.96
CA ALA A 8 -7.27 -7.98 -6.61
C ALA A 8 -7.92 -6.57 -6.63
N ILE A 9 -7.56 -5.73 -7.60
CA ILE A 9 -8.19 -4.40 -7.77
C ILE A 9 -9.68 -4.53 -8.14
N LEU A 10 -10.02 -5.54 -8.95
CA LEU A 10 -11.42 -5.81 -9.30
C LEU A 10 -12.19 -6.42 -8.12
N ASP A 11 -11.55 -7.25 -7.31
CA ASP A 11 -12.14 -7.81 -6.08
C ASP A 11 -12.45 -6.67 -5.09
N TRP A 12 -11.54 -5.70 -4.93
CA TRP A 12 -11.82 -4.49 -4.12
C TRP A 12 -12.99 -3.68 -4.64
N ARG A 13 -13.15 -3.56 -5.96
CA ARG A 13 -14.36 -2.92 -6.53
C ARG A 13 -15.63 -3.64 -6.08
N ASP A 14 -15.63 -4.98 -6.11
CA ASP A 14 -16.80 -5.76 -5.73
C ASP A 14 -17.05 -5.64 -4.22
N ASP A 15 -16.00 -5.56 -3.39
CA ASP A 15 -16.09 -5.31 -1.96
C ASP A 15 -16.59 -3.88 -1.64
N ILE A 16 -16.19 -2.86 -2.43
CA ILE A 16 -16.73 -1.48 -2.32
C ILE A 16 -18.23 -1.46 -2.69
N ILE A 17 -18.64 -2.17 -3.72
CA ILE A 17 -20.06 -2.26 -4.12
C ILE A 17 -20.87 -3.00 -3.07
N ALA A 18 -20.30 -4.01 -2.42
CA ALA A 18 -20.90 -4.77 -1.33
C ALA A 18 -20.81 -4.06 0.03
N GLU A 19 -20.27 -2.84 0.10
CA GLU A 19 -20.08 -2.02 1.30
C GLU A 19 -19.27 -2.70 2.42
N LYS A 20 -18.40 -3.65 2.05
CA LYS A 20 -17.49 -4.31 2.98
C LYS A 20 -16.24 -3.48 3.29
N ILE A 21 -15.82 -2.66 2.32
CA ILE A 21 -14.62 -1.83 2.41
C ILE A 21 -15.01 -0.42 1.98
N THR A 22 -14.53 0.58 2.71
CA THR A 22 -14.75 1.99 2.37
C THR A 22 -13.84 2.42 1.21
N LEU A 23 -14.31 3.38 0.40
CA LEU A 23 -13.56 3.86 -0.76
C LEU A 23 -12.20 4.45 -0.36
N ARG A 24 -12.15 5.16 0.79
CA ARG A 24 -10.95 5.77 1.37
C ARG A 24 -9.85 4.77 1.73
N GLU A 25 -10.20 3.52 2.01
CA GLU A 25 -9.21 2.48 2.29
C GLU A 25 -8.46 2.03 1.03
N VAL A 26 -9.13 2.07 -0.12
CA VAL A 26 -8.61 1.58 -1.40
C VAL A 26 -7.94 2.70 -2.20
N ILE A 27 -8.50 3.92 -2.14
CA ILE A 27 -8.11 5.04 -2.99
C ILE A 27 -7.71 6.23 -2.11
N ASP A 28 -6.64 6.90 -2.49
CA ASP A 28 -6.25 8.18 -1.90
C ASP A 28 -7.13 9.30 -2.48
N LEU A 29 -8.19 9.63 -1.71
CA LEU A 29 -9.18 10.61 -2.12
C LEU A 29 -8.61 12.03 -2.15
N GLU A 30 -7.65 12.36 -1.29
CA GLU A 30 -7.04 13.68 -1.23
C GLU A 30 -6.21 13.96 -2.49
N SER A 31 -5.35 13.03 -2.87
CA SER A 31 -4.53 13.12 -4.08
C SER A 31 -5.39 13.15 -5.34
N LEU A 32 -6.46 12.34 -5.39
CA LEU A 32 -7.39 12.31 -6.51
C LEU A 32 -8.17 13.64 -6.63
N PHE A 33 -8.55 14.23 -5.50
CA PHE A 33 -9.22 15.53 -5.45
C PHE A 33 -8.30 16.65 -5.95
N GLU A 34 -7.03 16.62 -5.61
CA GLU A 34 -6.05 17.63 -6.06
C GLU A 34 -5.83 17.61 -7.57
N GLU A 35 -5.84 16.45 -8.20
CA GLU A 35 -5.66 16.26 -9.65
C GLU A 35 -6.96 16.38 -10.45
N SER A 36 -8.13 16.47 -9.78
CA SER A 36 -9.40 16.52 -10.49
C SER A 36 -9.61 17.87 -11.22
N PRO A 37 -10.07 17.86 -12.48
CA PRO A 37 -10.33 19.09 -13.25
C PRO A 37 -11.44 19.96 -12.63
N ASN A 38 -12.32 19.37 -11.82
CA ASN A 38 -13.45 20.04 -11.16
C ASN A 38 -13.17 20.49 -9.73
N LYS A 39 -11.90 20.59 -9.33
CA LYS A 39 -11.46 20.97 -7.97
C LYS A 39 -12.19 22.20 -7.41
N LYS A 40 -12.44 23.23 -8.24
CA LYS A 40 -13.10 24.46 -7.81
C LYS A 40 -14.60 24.28 -7.51
N GLU A 41 -15.28 23.42 -8.26
CA GLU A 41 -16.71 23.12 -8.03
C GLU A 41 -16.90 22.19 -6.83
N LEU A 42 -16.06 21.14 -6.74
CA LEU A 42 -16.03 20.23 -5.60
C LEU A 42 -15.72 20.99 -4.30
N SER A 43 -14.72 21.88 -4.30
CA SER A 43 -14.38 22.67 -3.11
C SER A 43 -15.50 23.62 -2.67
N LYS A 44 -16.31 24.15 -3.61
CA LYS A 44 -17.52 24.92 -3.26
C LYS A 44 -18.59 24.06 -2.60
N LYS A 45 -18.87 22.89 -3.18
CA LYS A 45 -19.84 21.92 -2.63
C LYS A 45 -19.44 21.43 -1.24
N ILE A 46 -18.16 21.14 -1.01
CA ILE A 46 -17.64 20.76 0.31
C ILE A 46 -17.84 21.88 1.33
N LYS A 47 -17.54 23.13 0.96
CA LYS A 47 -17.76 24.30 1.84
C LYS A 47 -19.23 24.52 2.15
N GLU A 48 -20.13 24.33 1.18
CA GLU A 48 -21.57 24.46 1.38
C GLU A 48 -22.12 23.32 2.26
N ALA A 49 -21.64 22.09 2.06
CA ALA A 49 -22.05 20.95 2.87
C ALA A 49 -21.51 21.05 4.32
N LYS A 50 -20.28 21.54 4.53
CA LYS A 50 -19.76 21.88 5.86
C LYS A 50 -20.65 22.90 6.57
N LYS A 51 -21.00 23.98 5.89
CA LYS A 51 -21.89 25.01 6.48
C LYS A 51 -23.27 24.48 6.86
N ARG A 52 -23.81 23.54 6.06
CA ARG A 52 -25.11 22.91 6.39
C ARG A 52 -25.00 22.02 7.63
N LYS A 53 -23.96 21.18 7.72
CA LYS A 53 -23.74 20.32 8.90
C LYS A 53 -23.48 21.13 10.16
N GLU A 54 -22.65 22.17 10.10
CA GLU A 54 -22.44 23.08 11.23
C GLU A 54 -23.73 23.79 11.69
N GLN A 55 -24.64 24.10 10.75
CA GLN A 55 -25.92 24.69 11.08
C GLN A 55 -26.88 23.67 11.74
N GLU A 56 -26.89 22.44 11.23
CA GLU A 56 -27.70 21.35 11.81
C GLU A 56 -27.20 20.99 13.22
N GLU A 57 -25.92 20.94 13.44
CA GLU A 57 -25.29 20.65 14.73
C GLU A 57 -25.52 21.76 15.74
N LYS A 58 -25.42 23.04 15.35
CA LYS A 58 -25.74 24.18 16.16
C LYS A 58 -27.27 24.21 16.54
N GLU A 59 -28.15 23.79 15.64
CA GLU A 59 -29.58 23.63 15.94
C GLU A 59 -29.84 22.47 16.90
N GLU A 60 -29.09 21.36 16.77
CA GLU A 60 -29.23 20.21 17.67
C GLU A 60 -28.73 20.51 19.07
N ILE A 61 -27.56 21.16 19.20
CA ILE A 61 -27.05 21.66 20.48
C ILE A 61 -28.02 22.67 21.15
N ARG A 62 -28.60 23.55 20.34
CA ARG A 62 -29.61 24.50 20.83
C ARG A 62 -30.86 23.78 21.34
N LYS A 63 -31.36 22.78 20.61
CA LYS A 63 -32.48 21.94 21.02
C LYS A 63 -32.18 21.13 22.30
N ARG A 64 -30.97 20.60 22.45
CA ARG A 64 -30.51 19.93 23.68
C ARG A 64 -30.46 20.87 24.86
N LYS A 65 -29.85 22.06 24.71
CA LYS A 65 -29.78 23.08 25.75
C LYS A 65 -31.18 23.63 26.14
N GLU A 66 -32.15 23.70 25.20
CA GLU A 66 -33.52 24.07 25.48
C GLU A 66 -34.29 22.93 26.18
N ALA A 67 -33.98 21.67 25.90
CA ALA A 67 -34.53 20.50 26.58
C ALA A 67 -33.98 20.38 28.04
N GLU A 68 -32.70 20.62 28.24
CA GLU A 68 -32.06 20.62 29.56
C GLU A 68 -32.55 21.78 30.45
N LYS A 69 -32.73 22.97 29.88
CA LYS A 69 -33.39 24.10 30.62
C LYS A 69 -34.81 23.84 31.02
N LYS A 70 -35.50 22.92 30.37
CA LYS A 70 -36.90 22.53 30.74
C LYS A 70 -36.94 21.44 31.83
N SER A 71 -35.82 20.74 32.07
CA SER A 71 -35.70 19.68 33.07
C SER A 71 -35.05 20.11 34.38
N SER A 72 -34.39 21.26 34.45
CA SER A 72 -33.73 21.76 35.66
C SER A 72 -34.57 22.85 36.36
N THR A 73 -35.60 22.40 37.08
CA THR A 73 -36.23 23.19 38.13
C THR A 73 -35.98 22.49 39.46
N TYR A 74 -34.74 22.41 39.90
CA TYR A 74 -34.35 22.25 41.31
C TYR A 74 -32.88 22.56 41.42
N GLY A 75 -32.55 23.50 42.31
CA GLY A 75 -31.21 24.06 42.43
C GLY A 75 -30.19 23.14 43.05
N ASP A 76 -28.96 23.38 42.70
CA ASP A 76 -27.81 23.25 43.62
C ASP A 76 -26.70 24.21 43.12
N ASP A 77 -26.30 25.07 44.09
CA ASP A 77 -25.21 26.04 43.92
C ASP A 77 -23.87 25.27 44.00
N THR A 78 -23.22 25.04 42.85
CA THR A 78 -21.81 24.67 42.79
C THR A 78 -21.09 25.62 41.84
N GLU A 79 -20.07 26.27 42.40
CA GLU A 79 -19.19 27.22 41.73
C GLU A 79 -18.54 26.62 40.45
N PRO A 80 -18.31 27.41 39.41
CA PRO A 80 -17.69 26.93 38.19
C PRO A 80 -16.18 26.63 38.46
N MET A 81 -15.80 25.36 38.30
CA MET A 81 -14.42 24.96 38.20
C MET A 81 -13.77 25.64 36.99
N ILE A 82 -12.63 26.25 37.24
CA ILE A 82 -11.75 26.87 36.23
C ILE A 82 -11.28 25.75 35.29
N GLU A 83 -11.79 25.76 34.06
CA GLU A 83 -11.29 24.92 32.97
C GLU A 83 -9.83 25.27 32.73
N THR A 84 -8.98 24.28 32.91
CA THR A 84 -7.54 24.40 32.64
C THR A 84 -7.31 24.38 31.14
N SER A 85 -6.34 25.17 30.67
CA SER A 85 -5.96 25.35 29.26
C SER A 85 -5.57 24.08 28.50
N SER A 86 -5.60 22.91 29.12
CA SER A 86 -5.38 21.58 28.52
C SER A 86 -6.64 21.04 27.83
N ASP A 87 -7.83 21.34 28.37
CA ASP A 87 -9.08 20.81 27.83
C ASP A 87 -9.48 21.50 26.52
N GLN A 88 -9.21 22.80 26.42
CA GLN A 88 -9.42 23.56 25.17
C GLN A 88 -8.54 23.07 24.01
N VAL A 89 -7.34 22.57 24.31
CA VAL A 89 -6.43 22.01 23.27
C VAL A 89 -6.91 20.63 22.82
N ILE A 90 -7.53 19.84 23.67
CA ILE A 90 -8.06 18.51 23.32
C ILE A 90 -9.34 18.64 22.51
N GLU A 91 -10.26 19.53 22.87
CA GLU A 91 -11.47 19.83 22.10
C GLU A 91 -11.13 20.36 20.69
N GLU A 92 -10.10 21.23 20.56
CA GLU A 92 -9.65 21.77 19.27
C GLU A 92 -9.06 20.68 18.35
N TYR A 93 -8.54 19.57 18.91
CA TYR A 93 -8.02 18.42 18.14
C TYR A 93 -9.12 17.42 17.76
N GLU A 94 -10.08 17.15 18.62
CA GLU A 94 -11.23 16.30 18.31
C GLU A 94 -12.10 16.96 17.24
N ASP A 95 -12.36 18.25 17.34
CA ASP A 95 -13.08 19.04 16.33
C ASP A 95 -12.36 19.05 14.97
N ALA A 96 -11.02 19.10 14.95
CA ALA A 96 -10.24 19.07 13.70
C ALA A 96 -10.28 17.70 13.01
N ASP A 97 -10.27 16.62 13.78
CA ASP A 97 -10.38 15.25 13.25
C ASP A 97 -11.79 14.95 12.73
N ASP A 98 -12.82 15.44 13.40
CA ASP A 98 -14.21 15.32 12.95
C ASP A 98 -14.50 16.18 11.72
N GLU A 99 -13.95 17.38 11.63
CA GLU A 99 -14.02 18.20 10.40
C GLU A 99 -13.35 17.54 9.20
N LEU A 100 -12.21 16.88 9.41
CA LEU A 100 -11.51 16.11 8.37
C LEU A 100 -12.34 14.91 7.93
N ASN A 101 -12.92 14.17 8.86
CA ASN A 101 -13.76 13.02 8.57
C ASN A 101 -15.02 13.39 7.78
N VAL A 102 -15.69 14.50 8.13
CA VAL A 102 -16.85 15.03 7.38
C VAL A 102 -16.44 15.45 5.96
N SER A 103 -15.29 16.09 5.81
CA SER A 103 -14.78 16.48 4.48
C SER A 103 -14.50 15.26 3.61
N ILE A 104 -13.91 14.21 4.17
CA ILE A 104 -13.60 12.96 3.47
C ILE A 104 -14.86 12.22 3.05
N ALA A 105 -15.89 12.16 3.90
CA ALA A 105 -17.16 11.51 3.58
C ALA A 105 -17.86 12.16 2.38
N ILE A 106 -17.86 13.50 2.32
CA ILE A 106 -18.44 14.25 1.19
C ILE A 106 -17.63 14.02 -0.10
N MET A 107 -16.29 13.99 0.00
CA MET A 107 -15.44 13.64 -1.14
C MET A 107 -15.71 12.22 -1.63
N GLU A 108 -15.95 11.28 -0.72
CA GLU A 108 -16.26 9.89 -1.04
C GLU A 108 -17.57 9.78 -1.84
N GLU A 109 -18.65 10.45 -1.42
CA GLU A 109 -19.94 10.45 -2.14
C GLU A 109 -19.83 11.03 -3.56
N GLU A 110 -19.13 12.14 -3.73
CA GLU A 110 -19.01 12.82 -5.03
C GLU A 110 -18.08 12.08 -5.99
N LEU A 111 -17.02 11.44 -5.49
CA LEU A 111 -16.03 10.72 -6.31
C LEU A 111 -16.42 9.28 -6.61
N LYS A 112 -17.25 8.64 -5.77
CA LYS A 112 -17.69 7.24 -5.92
C LYS A 112 -18.22 6.91 -7.33
N PRO A 113 -19.12 7.70 -7.96
CA PRO A 113 -19.61 7.37 -9.29
C PRO A 113 -18.54 7.43 -10.38
N GLN A 114 -17.62 8.39 -10.32
CA GLN A 114 -16.54 8.54 -11.29
C GLN A 114 -15.54 7.38 -11.20
N ILE A 115 -15.21 6.99 -9.98
CA ILE A 115 -14.32 5.87 -9.70
C ILE A 115 -14.93 4.54 -10.16
N LEU A 116 -16.22 4.31 -9.90
CA LEU A 116 -16.92 3.11 -10.37
C LEU A 116 -16.99 3.05 -11.90
N GLU A 117 -17.06 4.19 -12.58
CA GLU A 117 -16.99 4.23 -14.06
C GLU A 117 -15.58 3.86 -14.55
N THR A 118 -14.51 4.35 -13.92
CA THR A 118 -13.14 3.97 -14.25
C THR A 118 -12.89 2.49 -13.99
N PHE A 119 -13.41 1.92 -12.92
CA PHE A 119 -13.37 0.48 -12.66
C PHE A 119 -14.11 -0.33 -13.73
N LYS A 120 -15.26 0.15 -14.26
CA LYS A 120 -15.95 -0.50 -15.37
C LYS A 120 -15.12 -0.51 -16.64
N LYS A 121 -14.44 0.61 -16.95
CA LYS A 121 -13.50 0.72 -18.10
C LYS A 121 -12.31 -0.22 -17.92
N LEU A 122 -11.75 -0.26 -16.69
CA LEU A 122 -10.65 -1.16 -16.33
C LEU A 122 -11.04 -2.64 -16.54
N ASN A 123 -12.22 -3.06 -16.06
CA ASN A 123 -12.68 -4.44 -16.20
C ASN A 123 -12.81 -4.86 -17.69
N LYS A 124 -13.34 -3.96 -18.54
CA LYS A 124 -13.43 -4.23 -19.99
C LYS A 124 -12.03 -4.42 -20.62
N SER A 125 -11.09 -3.54 -20.28
CA SER A 125 -9.71 -3.59 -20.78
C SER A 125 -8.97 -4.81 -20.25
N PHE A 126 -9.18 -5.16 -18.98
CA PHE A 126 -8.59 -6.36 -18.37
C PHE A 126 -9.07 -7.66 -19.01
N LYS A 127 -10.36 -7.81 -19.27
CA LYS A 127 -10.89 -9.00 -19.96
C LYS A 127 -10.26 -9.21 -21.35
N LYS A 128 -9.98 -8.12 -22.08
CA LYS A 128 -9.26 -8.19 -23.37
C LYS A 128 -7.79 -8.64 -23.15
N LEU A 129 -7.12 -8.03 -22.18
CA LEU A 129 -5.74 -8.37 -21.83
C LEU A 129 -5.63 -9.85 -21.41
N GLN A 130 -6.54 -10.34 -20.57
CA GLN A 130 -6.54 -11.72 -20.07
C GLN A 130 -6.69 -12.75 -21.21
N LYS A 131 -7.51 -12.46 -22.22
CA LYS A 131 -7.63 -13.32 -23.41
C LYS A 131 -6.30 -13.41 -24.16
N LEU A 132 -5.67 -12.26 -24.43
CA LEU A 132 -4.38 -12.22 -25.12
C LEU A 132 -3.25 -12.89 -24.32
N GLN A 133 -3.30 -12.80 -22.99
CA GLN A 133 -2.35 -13.50 -22.12
C GLN A 133 -2.52 -15.02 -22.16
N LYS A 134 -3.76 -15.50 -22.10
CA LYS A 134 -4.04 -16.94 -22.23
C LYS A 134 -3.57 -17.48 -23.58
N ASP A 135 -3.80 -16.73 -24.66
CA ASP A 135 -3.31 -17.09 -25.98
C ASP A 135 -1.77 -17.12 -26.00
N LYS A 136 -1.11 -16.13 -25.43
CA LYS A 136 0.36 -16.06 -25.35
C LYS A 136 0.94 -17.27 -24.61
N ILE A 137 0.38 -17.64 -23.46
CA ILE A 137 0.79 -18.83 -22.68
C ILE A 137 0.57 -20.10 -23.51
N ALA A 138 -0.58 -20.25 -24.16
CA ALA A 138 -0.89 -21.43 -24.99
C ALA A 138 0.06 -21.56 -26.20
N PHE A 139 0.49 -20.46 -26.80
CA PHE A 139 1.50 -20.49 -27.88
C PHE A 139 2.89 -20.90 -27.35
N GLN A 140 3.29 -20.42 -26.16
CA GLN A 140 4.54 -20.81 -25.52
C GLN A 140 4.56 -22.30 -25.11
N GLU A 141 3.46 -22.82 -24.57
CA GLU A 141 3.34 -24.25 -24.25
C GLU A 141 3.48 -25.14 -25.49
N LYS A 142 3.05 -24.65 -26.66
CA LYS A 142 3.19 -25.34 -27.96
C LYS A 142 4.58 -25.12 -28.58
N GLY A 143 5.45 -24.34 -27.94
CA GLY A 143 6.79 -24.01 -28.47
C GLY A 143 6.76 -23.16 -29.74
N LYS A 144 5.66 -22.43 -30.00
CA LYS A 144 5.51 -21.54 -31.16
C LYS A 144 5.69 -20.09 -30.72
N GLU A 145 6.26 -19.27 -31.59
CA GLU A 145 6.36 -17.84 -31.35
C GLU A 145 4.99 -17.18 -31.45
N PHE A 146 4.75 -16.19 -30.57
CA PHE A 146 3.52 -15.43 -30.54
C PHE A 146 3.48 -14.48 -31.75
N PRO A 147 2.36 -14.38 -32.52
CA PRO A 147 2.27 -13.54 -33.72
C PRO A 147 2.58 -12.08 -33.40
N ALA A 148 3.45 -11.42 -34.17
CA ALA A 148 3.87 -10.03 -33.95
C ALA A 148 2.70 -9.03 -33.90
N ARG A 149 1.61 -9.28 -34.64
CA ARG A 149 0.38 -8.46 -34.58
C ARG A 149 -0.32 -8.58 -33.22
N SER A 150 -0.39 -9.78 -32.68
CA SER A 150 -1.01 -10.05 -31.37
C SER A 150 -0.14 -9.49 -30.23
N GLU A 151 1.20 -9.52 -30.37
CA GLU A 151 2.12 -8.91 -29.42
C GLU A 151 1.94 -7.38 -29.34
N LYS A 152 1.81 -6.70 -30.49
CA LYS A 152 1.48 -5.25 -30.52
C LYS A 152 0.14 -4.95 -29.85
N SER A 153 -0.90 -5.74 -30.12
CA SER A 153 -2.20 -5.60 -29.48
C SER A 153 -2.13 -5.81 -27.96
N TYR A 154 -1.34 -6.77 -27.52
CA TYR A 154 -1.07 -7.02 -26.11
C TYR A 154 -0.39 -5.82 -25.42
N GLN A 155 0.68 -5.28 -26.03
CA GLN A 155 1.39 -4.12 -25.50
C GLN A 155 0.50 -2.87 -25.43
N THR A 156 -0.31 -2.63 -26.44
CA THR A 156 -1.26 -1.51 -26.44
C THR A 156 -2.33 -1.68 -25.36
N SER A 157 -2.91 -2.86 -25.21
CA SER A 157 -3.89 -3.15 -24.15
C SER A 157 -3.29 -3.03 -22.76
N LYS A 158 -2.02 -3.44 -22.59
CA LYS A 158 -1.28 -3.30 -21.36
C LYS A 158 -1.05 -1.81 -21.00
N ALA A 159 -0.65 -1.00 -21.96
CA ALA A 159 -0.43 0.44 -21.76
C ALA A 159 -1.72 1.14 -21.30
N VAL A 160 -2.85 0.86 -21.93
CA VAL A 160 -4.16 1.41 -21.55
C VAL A 160 -4.54 1.03 -20.11
N VAL A 161 -4.33 -0.24 -19.73
CA VAL A 161 -4.62 -0.68 -18.36
C VAL A 161 -3.72 0.01 -17.33
N VAL A 162 -2.42 0.16 -17.62
CA VAL A 162 -1.48 0.87 -16.74
C VAL A 162 -1.88 2.33 -16.57
N GLU A 163 -2.31 3.00 -17.63
CA GLU A 163 -2.76 4.40 -17.58
C GLU A 163 -4.02 4.55 -16.72
N LEU A 164 -5.02 3.66 -16.89
CA LEU A 164 -6.22 3.66 -16.07
C LEU A 164 -5.93 3.43 -14.56
N ILE A 165 -4.96 2.56 -14.24
CA ILE A 165 -4.58 2.30 -12.84
C ILE A 165 -3.84 3.49 -12.24
N LYS A 166 -2.96 4.15 -13.00
CA LYS A 166 -2.29 5.37 -12.53
C LYS A 166 -3.27 6.47 -12.18
N GLY A 167 -4.36 6.59 -12.93
CA GLY A 167 -5.43 7.55 -12.66
C GLY A 167 -6.29 7.24 -11.43
N LEU A 168 -6.20 6.02 -10.86
CA LEU A 168 -6.99 5.63 -9.68
C LEU A 168 -6.34 6.02 -8.34
N GLN A 169 -5.06 6.34 -8.32
CA GLN A 169 -4.30 6.71 -7.12
C GLN A 169 -4.60 5.81 -5.91
N ILE A 170 -4.15 4.56 -5.99
CA ILE A 170 -4.41 3.55 -4.97
C ILE A 170 -3.67 3.92 -3.67
N ASN A 171 -4.34 3.72 -2.52
CA ASN A 171 -3.78 3.96 -1.20
C ASN A 171 -2.53 3.09 -0.96
N THR A 172 -1.52 3.67 -0.33
CA THR A 172 -0.22 3.04 -0.03
C THR A 172 -0.38 1.72 0.72
N ASN A 173 -1.29 1.63 1.70
CA ASN A 173 -1.54 0.41 2.46
C ASN A 173 -2.02 -0.75 1.56
N LYS A 174 -2.86 -0.45 0.56
CA LYS A 174 -3.34 -1.44 -0.41
C LYS A 174 -2.26 -1.84 -1.41
N ILE A 175 -1.36 -0.92 -1.76
CA ILE A 175 -0.18 -1.24 -2.57
C ILE A 175 0.74 -2.22 -1.81
N GLU A 176 0.99 -1.98 -0.53
CA GLU A 176 1.79 -2.89 0.31
C GLU A 176 1.15 -4.28 0.44
N GLU A 177 -0.17 -4.35 0.58
CA GLU A 177 -0.91 -5.62 0.57
C GLU A 177 -0.70 -6.41 -0.73
N LEU A 178 -0.75 -5.73 -1.89
CA LEU A 178 -0.47 -6.35 -3.19
C LEU A 178 0.98 -6.83 -3.32
N ILE A 179 1.92 -6.02 -2.86
CA ILE A 179 3.35 -6.37 -2.87
C ILE A 179 3.59 -7.61 -1.99
N ASN A 180 3.00 -7.66 -0.81
CA ASN A 180 3.09 -8.82 0.09
C ASN A 180 2.50 -10.08 -0.56
N LYS A 181 1.37 -9.99 -1.24
CA LYS A 181 0.79 -11.12 -2.00
C LYS A 181 1.76 -11.61 -3.08
N LEU A 182 2.40 -10.69 -3.82
CA LEU A 182 3.41 -11.04 -4.83
C LEU A 182 4.61 -11.75 -4.19
N TYR A 183 5.08 -11.28 -3.04
CA TYR A 183 6.22 -11.89 -2.34
C TYR A 183 5.92 -13.27 -1.80
N VAL A 184 4.72 -13.52 -1.26
CA VAL A 184 4.30 -14.84 -0.80
C VAL A 184 4.35 -15.85 -1.95
N ILE A 185 3.81 -15.47 -3.11
CA ILE A 185 3.83 -16.31 -4.31
C ILE A 185 5.25 -16.54 -4.80
N ASN A 186 6.06 -15.47 -4.88
CA ASN A 186 7.47 -15.58 -5.29
C ASN A 186 8.26 -16.49 -4.36
N LYS A 187 8.07 -16.37 -3.04
CA LYS A 187 8.70 -17.23 -2.04
C LYS A 187 8.33 -18.70 -2.24
N GLY A 188 7.07 -18.97 -2.57
CA GLY A 188 6.60 -20.34 -2.91
C GLY A 188 7.35 -20.89 -4.13
N ILE A 189 7.43 -20.13 -5.23
CA ILE A 189 8.12 -20.55 -6.45
C ILE A 189 9.61 -20.76 -6.19
N VAL A 190 10.28 -19.81 -5.56
CA VAL A 190 11.73 -19.93 -5.23
C VAL A 190 11.99 -21.12 -4.31
N SER A 191 11.09 -21.44 -3.39
CA SER A 191 11.21 -22.64 -2.55
C SER A 191 11.16 -23.93 -3.36
N LEU A 192 10.24 -24.02 -4.34
CA LEU A 192 10.12 -25.17 -5.23
C LEU A 192 11.35 -25.32 -6.14
N GLU A 193 11.79 -24.21 -6.74
CA GLU A 193 13.02 -24.18 -7.55
C GLU A 193 14.26 -24.54 -6.70
N GLY A 194 14.31 -24.08 -5.46
CA GLY A 194 15.38 -24.42 -4.51
C GLY A 194 15.38 -25.89 -4.12
N LYS A 195 14.20 -26.54 -4.03
CA LYS A 195 14.11 -27.99 -3.84
C LYS A 195 14.68 -28.74 -5.05
N LEU A 196 14.32 -28.31 -6.25
CA LEU A 196 14.81 -28.91 -7.49
C LEU A 196 16.32 -28.75 -7.65
N LEU A 197 16.87 -27.58 -7.34
CA LEU A 197 18.30 -27.33 -7.34
C LEU A 197 19.05 -28.21 -6.33
N ARG A 198 18.53 -28.34 -5.11
CA ARG A 198 19.14 -29.20 -4.07
C ARG A 198 19.19 -30.66 -4.50
N LEU A 199 18.13 -31.18 -5.12
CA LEU A 199 18.13 -32.50 -5.71
C LEU A 199 19.23 -32.62 -6.79
N ALA A 200 19.36 -31.67 -7.70
CA ALA A 200 20.40 -31.70 -8.73
C ALA A 200 21.83 -31.70 -8.15
N VAL A 201 22.06 -30.88 -7.11
CA VAL A 201 23.38 -30.81 -6.44
C VAL A 201 23.76 -32.13 -5.76
N GLN A 202 22.80 -32.89 -5.22
CA GLN A 202 23.04 -34.23 -4.65
C GLN A 202 23.61 -35.21 -5.69
N TYR A 203 23.25 -35.00 -6.96
CA TYR A 203 23.79 -35.80 -8.09
C TYR A 203 25.03 -35.17 -8.74
N LYS A 204 25.76 -34.29 -8.04
CA LYS A 204 26.98 -33.62 -8.46
C LYS A 204 26.85 -32.69 -9.69
N ILE A 205 25.64 -32.22 -9.97
CA ILE A 205 25.40 -31.18 -10.98
C ILE A 205 25.70 -29.83 -10.33
N SER A 206 26.57 -29.02 -11.00
CA SER A 206 26.89 -27.70 -10.45
C SER A 206 25.69 -26.75 -10.51
N ARG A 207 25.65 -25.80 -9.57
CA ARG A 207 24.57 -24.80 -9.51
C ARG A 207 24.48 -24.00 -10.81
N ASP A 208 25.61 -23.58 -11.34
CA ASP A 208 25.66 -22.72 -12.52
C ASP A 208 25.18 -23.48 -13.76
N GLU A 209 25.65 -24.72 -13.93
CA GLU A 209 25.17 -25.60 -15.00
C GLU A 209 23.66 -25.87 -14.93
N PHE A 210 23.13 -26.08 -13.71
CA PHE A 210 21.70 -26.26 -13.52
C PHE A 210 20.93 -25.01 -13.93
N LEU A 211 21.34 -23.82 -13.47
CA LEU A 211 20.68 -22.55 -13.77
C LEU A 211 20.69 -22.26 -15.27
N ASP A 212 21.80 -22.48 -15.96
CA ASP A 212 21.92 -22.28 -17.41
C ASP A 212 20.96 -23.15 -18.23
N LYS A 213 20.66 -24.35 -17.75
CA LYS A 213 19.72 -25.25 -18.44
C LYS A 213 18.28 -25.10 -18.00
N TYR A 214 18.05 -24.57 -16.80
CA TYR A 214 16.72 -24.40 -16.23
C TYR A 214 16.09 -23.06 -16.61
N ILE A 215 16.84 -21.96 -16.51
CA ILE A 215 16.34 -20.62 -16.82
C ILE A 215 15.88 -20.56 -18.29
N GLY A 216 14.65 -20.10 -18.49
CA GLY A 216 14.01 -20.04 -19.80
C GLY A 216 13.30 -21.33 -20.26
N ASN A 217 13.47 -22.43 -19.52
CA ASN A 217 12.82 -23.71 -19.81
C ASN A 217 11.86 -24.16 -18.70
N GLU A 218 11.53 -23.31 -17.73
CA GLU A 218 10.73 -23.63 -16.54
C GLU A 218 9.35 -24.20 -16.90
N ASN A 219 8.72 -23.68 -17.95
CA ASN A 219 7.39 -24.13 -18.43
C ASN A 219 7.45 -25.16 -19.55
N ASN A 220 8.66 -25.56 -19.99
CA ASN A 220 8.80 -26.44 -21.15
C ASN A 220 8.51 -27.91 -20.74
N PRO A 221 7.44 -28.55 -21.28
CA PRO A 221 7.14 -29.96 -20.96
C PRO A 221 8.21 -30.93 -21.48
N TYR A 222 9.01 -30.52 -22.47
CA TYR A 222 10.07 -31.32 -23.04
C TYR A 222 11.44 -31.11 -22.38
N TRP A 223 11.56 -30.26 -21.36
CA TRP A 223 12.81 -29.97 -20.68
C TRP A 223 13.49 -31.25 -20.16
N LEU A 224 12.74 -32.14 -19.50
CA LEU A 224 13.26 -33.42 -19.02
C LEU A 224 13.90 -34.25 -20.14
N ARG A 225 13.31 -34.27 -21.33
CA ARG A 225 13.86 -35.02 -22.48
C ARG A 225 15.17 -34.38 -22.99
N LYS A 226 15.30 -33.05 -22.91
CA LYS A 226 16.50 -32.33 -23.32
C LYS A 226 17.66 -32.64 -22.35
N ILE A 227 17.42 -32.58 -21.05
CA ILE A 227 18.46 -32.78 -20.04
C ILE A 227 18.89 -34.24 -19.91
N THR A 228 18.03 -35.21 -20.22
CA THR A 228 18.37 -36.65 -20.23
C THR A 228 19.48 -36.96 -21.22
N ARG A 229 19.69 -36.15 -22.24
CA ARG A 229 20.74 -36.33 -23.26
C ARG A 229 22.11 -35.75 -22.86
N LEU A 230 22.15 -35.06 -21.71
CA LEU A 230 23.36 -34.43 -21.21
C LEU A 230 24.18 -35.41 -20.33
N SER A 231 25.48 -35.47 -20.54
CA SER A 231 26.36 -36.26 -19.70
C SER A 231 26.29 -35.81 -18.25
N GLY A 232 26.18 -36.74 -17.31
CA GLY A 232 26.04 -36.44 -15.88
C GLY A 232 24.60 -36.25 -15.36
N TRP A 233 23.62 -35.94 -16.23
CA TRP A 233 22.24 -35.73 -15.85
C TRP A 233 21.39 -37.01 -15.87
N GLU A 234 21.86 -38.07 -16.49
CA GLU A 234 21.10 -39.31 -16.67
C GLU A 234 20.65 -39.94 -15.37
N LYS A 235 21.57 -40.02 -14.38
CA LYS A 235 21.27 -40.61 -13.05
C LYS A 235 20.21 -39.77 -12.34
N PHE A 236 20.36 -38.45 -12.30
CA PHE A 236 19.41 -37.51 -11.72
C PHE A 236 18.02 -37.68 -12.31
N VAL A 237 17.91 -37.72 -13.64
CA VAL A 237 16.62 -37.84 -14.31
C VAL A 237 16.00 -39.23 -14.16
N LYS A 238 16.80 -40.32 -14.12
CA LYS A 238 16.28 -41.66 -13.96
C LYS A 238 15.75 -41.91 -12.55
N GLU A 239 16.49 -41.52 -11.52
CA GLU A 239 16.16 -41.77 -10.12
C GLU A 239 15.06 -40.82 -9.61
N GLU A 240 15.15 -39.53 -9.90
CA GLU A 240 14.28 -38.50 -9.37
C GLU A 240 13.13 -38.07 -10.31
N LYS A 241 12.83 -38.86 -11.34
CA LYS A 241 11.86 -38.50 -12.38
C LYS A 241 10.50 -38.09 -11.84
N ASN A 242 10.01 -38.77 -10.80
CA ASN A 242 8.70 -38.48 -10.23
C ASN A 242 8.71 -37.19 -9.39
N ASN A 243 9.76 -36.99 -8.59
CA ASN A 243 9.93 -35.79 -7.77
C ASN A 243 10.10 -34.55 -8.65
N ILE A 244 10.91 -34.63 -9.71
CA ILE A 244 11.10 -33.56 -10.69
C ILE A 244 9.76 -33.22 -11.37
N LYS A 245 9.00 -34.24 -11.81
CA LYS A 245 7.70 -34.01 -12.43
C LYS A 245 6.72 -33.32 -11.48
N ASN A 246 6.66 -33.77 -10.22
CA ASN A 246 5.76 -33.18 -9.23
C ASN A 246 6.10 -31.71 -8.99
N ILE A 247 7.40 -31.40 -8.74
CA ILE A 247 7.86 -30.02 -8.52
C ILE A 247 7.57 -29.16 -9.76
N MET A 248 7.86 -29.64 -10.96
CA MET A 248 7.59 -28.90 -12.19
C MET A 248 6.08 -28.69 -12.42
N ASN A 249 5.22 -29.63 -12.04
CA ASN A 249 3.79 -29.46 -12.12
C ASN A 249 3.29 -28.43 -11.11
N GLU A 250 3.84 -28.41 -9.89
CA GLU A 250 3.54 -27.38 -8.88
C GLU A 250 3.97 -25.97 -9.38
N VAL A 251 5.17 -25.87 -9.97
CA VAL A 251 5.67 -24.60 -10.56
C VAL A 251 4.76 -24.14 -11.72
N ARG A 252 4.33 -25.07 -12.58
CA ARG A 252 3.38 -24.74 -13.68
C ARG A 252 2.02 -24.33 -13.15
N ALA A 253 1.50 -25.02 -12.14
CA ALA A 253 0.23 -24.66 -11.51
C ALA A 253 0.33 -23.25 -10.90
N ALA A 254 1.43 -22.93 -10.22
CA ALA A 254 1.69 -21.59 -9.72
C ALA A 254 1.75 -20.55 -10.84
N ALA A 255 2.46 -20.83 -11.93
CA ALA A 255 2.55 -19.94 -13.10
C ALA A 255 1.18 -19.74 -13.78
N SER A 256 0.37 -20.81 -13.89
CA SER A 256 -0.99 -20.72 -14.43
C SER A 256 -1.90 -19.84 -13.56
N ASN A 257 -1.81 -19.96 -12.24
CA ASN A 257 -2.57 -19.12 -11.31
C ASN A 257 -2.14 -17.64 -11.39
N ILE A 258 -0.87 -17.37 -11.65
CA ILE A 258 -0.36 -16.01 -11.85
C ILE A 258 -0.86 -15.43 -13.17
N GLY A 259 -1.09 -16.26 -14.20
CA GLY A 259 -1.49 -15.82 -15.53
C GLY A 259 -0.39 -15.09 -16.34
N LEU A 260 0.87 -15.25 -15.91
CA LEU A 260 2.06 -14.70 -16.58
C LEU A 260 3.09 -15.80 -16.78
N THR A 261 4.03 -15.55 -17.70
CA THR A 261 5.21 -16.39 -17.80
C THR A 261 6.10 -16.19 -16.56
N LEU A 262 6.76 -17.25 -16.10
CA LEU A 262 7.57 -17.20 -14.89
C LEU A 262 8.68 -16.14 -14.99
N ASN A 263 9.27 -15.99 -16.16
CA ASN A 263 10.29 -14.97 -16.43
C ASN A 263 9.75 -13.55 -16.33
N GLU A 264 8.56 -13.28 -16.87
CA GLU A 264 7.89 -11.98 -16.75
C GLU A 264 7.55 -11.69 -15.28
N PHE A 265 7.05 -12.68 -14.54
CA PHE A 265 6.75 -12.54 -13.13
C PHE A 265 8.01 -12.24 -12.30
N LYS A 266 9.10 -12.99 -12.47
CA LYS A 266 10.37 -12.73 -11.79
C LYS A 266 10.92 -11.34 -12.10
N ARG A 267 10.77 -10.87 -13.35
CA ARG A 267 11.16 -9.52 -13.75
C ARG A 267 10.34 -8.45 -13.01
N ILE A 268 9.03 -8.66 -12.87
CA ILE A 268 8.16 -7.74 -12.12
C ILE A 268 8.59 -7.68 -10.66
N VAL A 269 8.77 -8.84 -10.02
CA VAL A 269 9.24 -8.91 -8.62
C VAL A 269 10.59 -8.23 -8.44
N SER A 270 11.54 -8.47 -9.35
CA SER A 270 12.85 -7.81 -9.31
C SER A 270 12.75 -6.29 -9.42
N ASN A 271 11.88 -5.78 -10.30
CA ASN A 271 11.65 -4.34 -10.44
C ASN A 271 11.03 -3.73 -9.17
N VAL A 272 10.07 -4.44 -8.54
CA VAL A 272 9.48 -4.01 -7.26
C VAL A 272 10.54 -3.94 -6.18
N GLN A 273 11.36 -5.01 -6.03
CA GLN A 273 12.44 -5.04 -5.04
C GLN A 273 13.48 -3.94 -5.25
N LYS A 274 13.77 -3.61 -6.52
CA LYS A 274 14.68 -2.50 -6.85
C LYS A 274 14.08 -1.17 -6.40
N GLY A 275 12.81 -0.92 -6.72
CA GLY A 275 12.10 0.30 -6.31
C GLY A 275 11.99 0.45 -4.79
N GLU A 276 11.67 -0.63 -4.05
CA GLU A 276 11.65 -0.62 -2.58
C GLU A 276 13.02 -0.31 -1.99
N ARG A 277 14.09 -0.89 -2.54
CA ARG A 277 15.46 -0.64 -2.10
C ARG A 277 15.85 0.82 -2.34
N GLU A 278 15.56 1.38 -3.51
CA GLU A 278 15.81 2.78 -3.83
C GLU A 278 15.02 3.72 -2.90
N SER A 279 13.75 3.42 -2.65
CA SER A 279 12.90 4.16 -1.71
C SER A 279 13.45 4.11 -0.28
N SER A 280 13.88 2.92 0.18
CA SER A 280 14.45 2.74 1.52
C SER A 280 15.76 3.52 1.69
N ILE A 281 16.63 3.53 0.67
CA ILE A 281 17.86 4.33 0.69
C ILE A 281 17.53 5.82 0.76
N ALA A 282 16.63 6.31 -0.08
CA ALA A 282 16.23 7.71 -0.09
C ALA A 282 15.61 8.17 1.23
N LYS A 283 14.75 7.34 1.84
CA LYS A 283 14.19 7.60 3.18
C LYS A 283 15.28 7.68 4.24
N LYS A 284 16.25 6.77 4.21
CA LYS A 284 17.37 6.76 5.13
C LYS A 284 18.23 8.02 5.01
N GLU A 285 18.59 8.42 3.80
CA GLU A 285 19.35 9.65 3.53
C GLU A 285 18.58 10.89 4.01
N MET A 286 17.26 10.92 3.80
CA MET A 286 16.42 12.01 4.27
C MET A 286 16.37 12.10 5.79
N ILE A 287 16.31 10.97 6.50
CA ILE A 287 16.38 10.91 7.97
C ILE A 287 17.73 11.43 8.46
N GLU A 288 18.84 10.89 7.92
CA GLU A 288 20.20 11.24 8.32
C GLU A 288 20.49 12.74 8.14
N ALA A 289 20.06 13.32 7.03
CA ALA A 289 20.22 14.76 6.75
C ALA A 289 19.49 15.66 7.76
N ASN A 290 18.42 15.16 8.40
CA ASN A 290 17.56 15.94 9.29
C ASN A 290 17.74 15.62 10.80
N LEU A 291 18.69 14.78 11.19
CA LEU A 291 18.97 14.46 12.61
C LEU A 291 19.30 15.70 13.43
N ARG A 292 19.99 16.70 12.84
CA ARG A 292 20.29 17.98 13.51
C ARG A 292 19.02 18.77 13.87
N LEU A 293 17.97 18.67 13.07
CA LEU A 293 16.69 19.29 13.35
C LEU A 293 16.07 18.71 14.62
N VAL A 294 16.11 17.38 14.79
CA VAL A 294 15.62 16.70 15.99
C VAL A 294 16.35 17.19 17.22
N ILE A 295 17.69 17.24 17.20
CA ILE A 295 18.50 17.72 18.31
C ILE A 295 18.12 19.17 18.70
N SER A 296 17.91 20.05 17.72
CA SER A 296 17.55 21.45 17.95
C SER A 296 16.18 21.60 18.63
N ILE A 297 15.24 20.71 18.31
CA ILE A 297 13.90 20.69 18.91
C ILE A 297 13.98 20.06 20.31
N ALA A 298 14.64 18.90 20.47
CA ALA A 298 14.77 18.19 21.74
C ALA A 298 15.41 19.05 22.83
N LYS A 299 16.37 19.92 22.49
CA LYS A 299 16.96 20.88 23.43
C LYS A 299 15.95 21.77 24.14
N LYS A 300 14.81 22.10 23.50
CA LYS A 300 13.75 22.93 24.11
C LYS A 300 12.92 22.19 25.15
N TYR A 301 13.02 20.87 25.21
CA TYR A 301 12.26 20.00 26.11
C TYR A 301 13.10 19.36 27.19
N THR A 302 14.36 19.78 27.37
CA THR A 302 15.22 19.33 28.46
C THR A 302 14.63 19.72 29.83
N ASN A 303 14.95 18.95 30.86
CA ASN A 303 14.50 19.13 32.25
C ASN A 303 12.98 18.97 32.47
N ARG A 304 12.30 18.19 31.62
CA ARG A 304 10.87 17.89 31.72
C ARG A 304 10.57 16.44 32.14
N GLY A 305 11.50 15.76 32.78
CA GLY A 305 11.31 14.41 33.34
C GLY A 305 11.92 13.28 32.52
N LEU A 306 12.36 13.52 31.28
CA LEU A 306 13.12 12.58 30.48
C LEU A 306 14.57 13.03 30.27
N GLN A 307 15.46 12.06 30.09
CA GLN A 307 16.86 12.34 29.74
C GLN A 307 16.97 12.88 28.33
N PHE A 308 17.96 13.72 28.08
CA PHE A 308 18.14 14.35 26.75
C PHE A 308 18.29 13.35 25.61
N LEU A 309 18.99 12.23 25.85
CA LEU A 309 19.14 11.17 24.84
C LEU A 309 17.81 10.49 24.49
N ASP A 310 16.94 10.29 25.49
CA ASP A 310 15.62 9.70 25.26
C ASP A 310 14.73 10.64 24.45
N LEU A 311 14.79 11.95 24.73
CA LEU A 311 14.09 12.96 23.94
C LEU A 311 14.55 12.98 22.48
N ILE A 312 15.85 12.77 22.21
CA ILE A 312 16.37 12.65 20.85
C ILE A 312 15.81 11.39 20.18
N GLN A 313 15.78 10.24 20.87
CA GLN A 313 15.29 8.98 20.31
C GLN A 313 13.80 9.08 19.98
N GLU A 314 13.00 9.61 20.88
CA GLU A 314 11.57 9.84 20.61
C GLU A 314 11.37 10.84 19.46
N GLY A 315 12.18 11.89 19.42
CA GLY A 315 12.19 12.83 18.30
C GLY A 315 12.57 12.18 16.96
N ASN A 316 13.51 11.21 16.98
CA ASN A 316 13.87 10.44 15.79
C ASN A 316 12.72 9.54 15.30
N ILE A 317 11.95 8.94 16.24
CA ILE A 317 10.74 8.19 15.89
C ILE A 317 9.71 9.11 15.22
N GLY A 318 9.54 10.33 15.75
CA GLY A 318 8.71 11.36 15.12
C GLY A 318 9.20 11.73 13.71
N LEU A 319 10.52 11.91 13.54
CA LEU A 319 11.13 12.21 12.23
C LEU A 319 10.90 11.06 11.23
N MET A 320 11.07 9.80 11.64
CA MET A 320 10.81 8.65 10.77
C MET A 320 9.36 8.63 10.28
N LYS A 321 8.40 8.85 11.19
CA LYS A 321 6.98 8.97 10.83
C LYS A 321 6.72 10.13 9.85
N ALA A 322 7.41 11.25 10.04
CA ALA A 322 7.31 12.39 9.13
C ALA A 322 7.83 12.06 7.73
N VAL A 323 8.97 11.36 7.62
CA VAL A 323 9.53 10.95 6.32
C VAL A 323 8.60 9.98 5.59
N ASP A 324 7.99 9.03 6.30
CA ASP A 324 7.07 8.06 5.70
C ASP A 324 5.80 8.71 5.14
N LYS A 325 5.30 9.76 5.80
CA LYS A 325 4.05 10.44 5.43
C LYS A 325 4.26 11.72 4.62
N PHE A 326 5.52 12.09 4.32
CA PHE A 326 5.79 13.34 3.60
C PHE A 326 5.46 13.26 2.12
N GLU A 327 4.60 14.16 1.68
CA GLU A 327 4.21 14.33 0.29
C GLU A 327 4.81 15.62 -0.29
N TYR A 328 5.90 15.49 -1.05
CA TYR A 328 6.59 16.65 -1.65
C TYR A 328 5.72 17.43 -2.64
N ARG A 329 4.72 16.79 -3.24
CA ARG A 329 3.81 17.40 -4.23
C ARG A 329 2.98 18.53 -3.65
N ARG A 330 2.73 18.56 -2.34
CA ARG A 330 2.02 19.63 -1.64
C ARG A 330 2.82 20.94 -1.54
N GLY A 331 4.08 20.96 -1.96
CA GLY A 331 4.92 22.18 -2.04
C GLY A 331 5.42 22.74 -0.70
N TYR A 332 5.13 22.09 0.42
CA TYR A 332 5.64 22.52 1.72
C TYR A 332 7.09 22.08 1.94
N LYS A 333 7.84 22.89 2.68
CA LYS A 333 9.19 22.52 3.11
C LYS A 333 9.11 21.36 4.11
N PHE A 334 9.93 20.33 3.90
CA PHE A 334 9.98 19.16 4.79
C PHE A 334 10.18 19.53 6.26
N SER A 335 11.08 20.50 6.56
CA SER A 335 11.35 20.93 7.93
C SER A 335 10.11 21.45 8.67
N THR A 336 9.19 22.12 7.99
CA THR A 336 7.94 22.61 8.58
C THR A 336 7.05 21.45 8.99
N TYR A 337 6.87 20.48 8.10
CA TYR A 337 6.07 19.27 8.36
C TYR A 337 6.70 18.38 9.45
N ALA A 338 8.00 18.12 9.35
CA ALA A 338 8.72 17.28 10.30
C ALA A 338 8.74 17.87 11.72
N THR A 339 8.82 19.19 11.86
CA THR A 339 8.83 19.85 13.17
C THR A 339 7.59 19.51 13.99
N TRP A 340 6.42 19.43 13.34
CA TRP A 340 5.17 19.04 14.02
C TRP A 340 5.24 17.60 14.56
N TRP A 341 5.64 16.64 13.71
CA TRP A 341 5.76 15.23 14.11
C TRP A 341 6.79 14.98 15.19
N ILE A 342 7.93 15.67 15.10
CA ILE A 342 9.00 15.57 16.12
C ILE A 342 8.50 16.10 17.45
N ARG A 343 7.85 17.27 17.45
CA ARG A 343 7.28 17.88 18.66
C ARG A 343 6.24 16.99 19.28
N GLN A 344 5.31 16.49 18.50
CA GLN A 344 4.25 15.59 18.94
C GLN A 344 4.81 14.32 19.59
N ALA A 345 5.80 13.68 18.97
CA ALA A 345 6.43 12.48 19.52
C ALA A 345 7.10 12.76 20.87
N ILE A 346 7.88 13.84 20.98
CA ILE A 346 8.56 14.24 22.22
C ILE A 346 7.55 14.57 23.31
N THR A 347 6.53 15.37 23.02
CA THR A 347 5.52 15.78 24.00
C THR A 347 4.73 14.59 24.52
N ARG A 348 4.34 13.69 23.64
CA ARG A 348 3.63 12.46 23.99
C ARG A 348 4.50 11.55 24.87
N SER A 349 5.78 11.38 24.54
CA SER A 349 6.70 10.57 25.34
C SER A 349 6.92 11.17 26.73
N ILE A 350 7.00 12.50 26.85
CA ILE A 350 7.07 13.17 28.16
C ILE A 350 5.80 12.90 28.97
N ALA A 351 4.61 13.00 28.36
CA ALA A 351 3.35 12.71 29.07
C ALA A 351 3.26 11.25 29.54
N ASP A 352 3.70 10.31 28.69
CA ASP A 352 3.60 8.87 28.97
C ASP A 352 4.68 8.35 29.94
N GLN A 353 5.91 8.90 29.93
CA GLN A 353 7.09 8.29 30.58
C GLN A 353 7.76 9.18 31.67
N ALA A 354 7.46 10.49 31.72
CA ALA A 354 8.13 11.38 32.67
C ALA A 354 7.71 11.15 34.11
N ARG A 355 6.62 10.45 34.37
CA ARG A 355 6.08 10.20 35.72
C ARG A 355 5.97 8.70 35.97
N THR A 356 6.32 8.29 37.19
CA THR A 356 6.18 6.90 37.67
C THR A 356 4.72 6.43 37.68
N ILE A 357 3.79 7.34 37.98
CA ILE A 357 2.35 7.10 37.91
C ILE A 357 1.82 7.89 36.71
N ARG A 358 1.32 7.18 35.71
CA ARG A 358 0.73 7.79 34.53
C ARG A 358 -0.54 8.55 34.89
N ILE A 359 -0.58 9.82 34.56
CA ILE A 359 -1.77 10.66 34.68
C ILE A 359 -2.40 10.67 33.28
N PRO A 360 -3.67 10.31 33.12
CA PRO A 360 -4.37 10.49 31.84
C PRO A 360 -4.36 11.99 31.49
N VAL A 361 -4.02 12.27 30.24
CA VAL A 361 -3.98 13.63 29.66
C VAL A 361 -5.23 13.78 28.83
#